data_71f84bc647611aa849c58594673507df
#
_entry.id   71f84bc647611aa849c58594673507df
#
_cell.length_a   1.000
_cell.length_b   1.000
_cell.length_c   1.000
_cell.angle_alpha   90.00
_cell.angle_beta   90.00
_cell.angle_gamma   90.00
#
_symmetry.space_group_name_H-M   'P 1'
#
loop_
_entity.id
_entity.type
_entity.pdbx_description
1 polymer ?
#
loop_
_entity_poly.entity_id
_entity_poly.type
_entity_poly.pdbx_seq_one_letter_code
_entity_poly.pdbx_strand_id
1 'polypeptide(L)'
;MAAMAAGTAAERALAASDAVRSAKGRRLAMVIDLDRCIGCKSCAVACKSENGVRLGGFRSWVSEREDGRYPQVTRYMLPRLCNHCEEPACLKVCPVGATVKRPDGLVNIDKSRCIGCRYCMVACPYNARYFNPRHDSDGEQLYPARTHGTVDKCNLCAHRVDNGVVPSCVNTCPAGARLFGDLNDADSDVHKKYESEQPEPLLPEFGTSPSVFYKGGKPHLFKEDQNRPEATLVSEGE
;
A
#
# COMPACT_ATOMS: atom_id res chain seq x y z
N MET A 1 -5.52 -25.81 25.77
CA MET A 1 -4.26 -25.06 25.72
C MET A 1 -3.40 -25.65 24.60
N ALA A 2 -3.38 -25.01 23.43
CA ALA A 2 -2.54 -25.44 22.32
C ALA A 2 -1.25 -24.62 22.37
N ALA A 3 -0.12 -25.29 22.70
CA ALA A 3 1.20 -24.70 22.65
C ALA A 3 1.59 -24.42 21.20
N MET A 4 1.70 -23.16 20.82
CA MET A 4 2.32 -22.75 19.56
C MET A 4 3.82 -23.00 19.69
N ALA A 5 4.32 -24.05 19.06
CA ALA A 5 5.74 -24.33 18.95
C ALA A 5 6.40 -23.20 18.16
N ALA A 6 7.25 -22.42 18.81
CA ALA A 6 8.11 -21.42 18.18
C ALA A 6 9.21 -22.18 17.42
N GLY A 7 9.08 -22.30 16.09
CA GLY A 7 10.09 -22.91 15.24
C GLY A 7 11.46 -22.27 15.42
N THR A 8 12.53 -23.08 15.25
CA THR A 8 13.91 -22.64 15.41
C THR A 8 14.30 -21.56 14.40
N ALA A 9 15.37 -20.80 14.69
CA ALA A 9 15.87 -19.77 13.77
C ALA A 9 16.24 -20.35 12.39
N ALA A 10 16.68 -21.61 12.34
CA ALA A 10 16.99 -22.33 11.10
C ALA A 10 15.74 -22.65 10.28
N GLU A 11 14.64 -23.08 10.91
CA GLU A 11 13.35 -23.33 10.24
C GLU A 11 12.76 -22.04 9.69
N ARG A 12 12.89 -20.92 10.42
CA ARG A 12 12.48 -19.59 9.95
C ARG A 12 13.31 -19.11 8.77
N ALA A 13 14.62 -19.38 8.75
CA ALA A 13 15.51 -19.05 7.65
C ALA A 13 15.21 -19.91 6.41
N LEU A 14 14.92 -21.19 6.57
CA LEU A 14 14.51 -22.10 5.48
C LEU A 14 13.16 -21.67 4.90
N ALA A 15 12.15 -21.41 5.72
CA ALA A 15 10.85 -20.92 5.27
C ALA A 15 10.97 -19.57 4.53
N ALA A 16 11.84 -18.66 4.98
CA ALA A 16 12.12 -17.41 4.28
C ALA A 16 12.81 -17.64 2.93
N SER A 17 13.73 -18.62 2.82
CA SER A 17 14.39 -18.98 1.56
C SER A 17 13.43 -19.62 0.56
N ASP A 18 12.48 -20.43 1.03
CA ASP A 18 11.48 -21.07 0.20
C ASP A 18 10.42 -20.08 -0.29
N ALA A 19 10.03 -19.13 0.56
CA ALA A 19 9.16 -18.01 0.17
C ALA A 19 9.82 -17.14 -0.92
N VAL A 20 11.12 -16.87 -0.82
CA VAL A 20 11.90 -16.15 -1.84
C VAL A 20 12.03 -16.94 -3.14
N ARG A 21 12.22 -18.28 -3.08
CA ARG A 21 12.24 -19.13 -4.28
C ARG A 21 10.90 -19.19 -4.97
N SER A 22 9.81 -19.32 -4.21
CA SER A 22 8.44 -19.30 -4.73
C SER A 22 8.04 -17.95 -5.35
N ALA A 23 8.73 -16.89 -4.94
CA ALA A 23 8.49 -15.53 -5.47
C ALA A 23 9.10 -15.29 -6.86
N LYS A 24 10.06 -16.15 -7.29
CA LYS A 24 10.76 -15.97 -8.58
C LYS A 24 9.81 -16.24 -9.75
N GLY A 25 9.56 -15.19 -10.55
CA GLY A 25 8.64 -15.25 -11.69
C GLY A 25 7.23 -14.73 -11.38
N ARG A 26 6.88 -14.50 -10.11
CA ARG A 26 5.61 -13.84 -9.73
C ARG A 26 5.73 -12.33 -9.87
N ARG A 27 4.64 -11.70 -10.31
CA ARG A 27 4.47 -10.25 -10.30
C ARG A 27 3.18 -9.89 -9.59
N LEU A 28 3.28 -9.59 -8.30
CA LEU A 28 2.12 -9.24 -7.50
C LEU A 28 1.60 -7.86 -7.87
N ALA A 29 0.32 -7.81 -8.19
CA ALA A 29 -0.36 -6.60 -8.64
C ALA A 29 -1.74 -6.44 -8.01
N MET A 30 -2.29 -5.24 -8.11
CA MET A 30 -3.65 -4.93 -7.67
C MET A 30 -4.38 -4.16 -8.78
N VAL A 31 -5.61 -4.56 -9.07
CA VAL A 31 -6.56 -3.80 -9.90
C VAL A 31 -7.64 -3.22 -9.00
N ILE A 32 -7.89 -1.91 -9.14
CA ILE A 32 -8.91 -1.18 -8.40
C ILE A 32 -9.98 -0.68 -9.37
N ASP A 33 -11.17 -1.21 -9.22
CA ASP A 33 -12.34 -0.84 -10.02
C ASP A 33 -13.02 0.37 -9.38
N LEU A 34 -12.85 1.55 -10.00
CA LEU A 34 -13.40 2.80 -9.49
C LEU A 34 -14.92 2.90 -9.64
N ASP A 35 -15.48 2.20 -10.62
CA ASP A 35 -16.93 2.18 -10.86
C ASP A 35 -17.66 1.40 -9.75
N ARG A 36 -16.96 0.46 -9.11
CA ARG A 36 -17.48 -0.30 -7.97
C ARG A 36 -17.19 0.34 -6.61
N CYS A 37 -16.26 1.30 -6.57
CA CYS A 37 -15.84 1.90 -5.30
C CYS A 37 -16.90 2.87 -4.77
N ILE A 38 -17.48 2.55 -3.62
CA ILE A 38 -18.51 3.36 -2.93
C ILE A 38 -17.93 4.36 -1.92
N GLY A 39 -16.61 4.49 -1.82
CA GLY A 39 -15.96 5.44 -0.91
C GLY A 39 -16.08 5.14 0.58
N CYS A 40 -16.48 3.93 0.98
CA CYS A 40 -16.78 3.57 2.39
C CYS A 40 -15.59 3.60 3.34
N LYS A 41 -14.36 3.76 2.84
CA LYS A 41 -13.09 3.81 3.61
C LYS A 41 -12.76 2.56 4.43
N SER A 42 -13.53 1.47 4.34
CA SER A 42 -13.25 0.21 5.04
C SER A 42 -11.84 -0.33 4.76
N CYS A 43 -11.32 -0.14 3.54
CA CYS A 43 -9.95 -0.51 3.17
C CYS A 43 -8.89 0.27 3.96
N ALA A 44 -9.14 1.53 4.32
CA ALA A 44 -8.23 2.34 5.12
C ALA A 44 -8.26 1.91 6.58
N VAL A 45 -9.45 1.65 7.14
CA VAL A 45 -9.65 1.16 8.51
C VAL A 45 -9.02 -0.21 8.70
N ALA A 46 -9.32 -1.17 7.80
CA ALA A 46 -8.73 -2.50 7.85
C ALA A 46 -7.21 -2.48 7.74
N CYS A 47 -6.64 -1.60 6.88
CA CYS A 47 -5.21 -1.42 6.77
C CYS A 47 -4.59 -0.87 8.07
N LYS A 48 -5.26 0.07 8.74
CA LYS A 48 -4.80 0.61 10.02
C LYS A 48 -4.79 -0.46 11.11
N SER A 49 -5.88 -1.21 11.25
CA SER A 49 -6.00 -2.29 12.23
C SER A 49 -4.97 -3.39 12.00
N GLU A 50 -4.88 -3.91 10.76
CA GLU A 50 -3.98 -5.01 10.39
C GLU A 50 -2.50 -4.67 10.61
N ASN A 51 -2.11 -3.43 10.31
CA ASN A 51 -0.71 -3.03 10.27
C ASN A 51 -0.30 -2.14 11.46
N GLY A 52 -1.15 -1.93 12.45
CA GLY A 52 -0.88 -1.03 13.58
C GLY A 52 -0.47 0.37 13.12
N VAL A 53 -1.19 0.94 12.14
CA VAL A 53 -0.84 2.26 11.60
C VAL A 53 -1.31 3.33 12.58
N ARG A 54 -0.38 4.16 13.05
CA ARG A 54 -0.67 5.24 14.01
C ARG A 54 -1.77 6.19 13.54
N LEU A 55 -2.39 6.89 14.47
CA LEU A 55 -3.24 8.03 14.16
C LEU A 55 -2.43 9.06 13.35
N GLY A 56 -3.04 9.67 12.36
CA GLY A 56 -2.37 10.58 11.43
C GLY A 56 -1.51 9.93 10.34
N GLY A 57 -1.15 8.65 10.44
CA GLY A 57 -0.49 7.90 9.38
C GLY A 57 -1.50 7.16 8.49
N PHE A 58 -1.20 7.02 7.21
CA PHE A 58 -2.02 6.25 6.27
C PHE A 58 -1.15 5.42 5.33
N ARG A 59 -1.41 4.10 5.25
CA ARG A 59 -0.88 3.22 4.22
C ARG A 59 -1.84 3.05 3.04
N SER A 60 -3.13 3.22 3.30
CA SER A 60 -4.20 3.26 2.30
C SER A 60 -5.22 4.31 2.71
N TRP A 61 -5.71 5.09 1.75
CA TRP A 61 -6.74 6.12 1.96
C TRP A 61 -7.63 6.24 0.73
N VAL A 62 -8.71 6.96 0.82
CA VAL A 62 -9.63 7.22 -0.31
C VAL A 62 -9.70 8.74 -0.48
N SER A 63 -9.25 9.23 -1.64
CA SER A 63 -9.46 10.62 -2.06
C SER A 63 -10.83 10.75 -2.72
N GLU A 64 -11.46 11.90 -2.52
CA GLU A 64 -12.77 12.23 -3.06
C GLU A 64 -12.68 13.50 -3.91
N ARG A 65 -13.34 13.51 -5.06
CA ARG A 65 -13.44 14.67 -5.94
C ARG A 65 -14.85 14.78 -6.48
N GLU A 66 -15.33 16.01 -6.63
CA GLU A 66 -16.57 16.33 -7.31
C GLU A 66 -16.27 16.97 -8.66
N ASP A 67 -17.00 16.57 -9.68
CA ASP A 67 -16.89 17.11 -11.03
C ASP A 67 -18.29 17.45 -11.55
N GLY A 68 -18.41 18.57 -12.27
CA GLY A 68 -19.67 19.08 -12.78
C GLY A 68 -20.12 20.38 -12.11
N ARG A 69 -21.34 20.80 -12.45
CA ARG A 69 -22.00 21.97 -11.85
C ARG A 69 -23.40 21.57 -11.36
N TYR A 70 -23.76 22.11 -10.21
CA TYR A 70 -25.10 21.86 -9.66
C TYR A 70 -26.20 22.18 -10.71
N PRO A 71 -27.23 21.33 -10.90
CA PRO A 71 -27.50 20.09 -10.16
C PRO A 71 -26.81 18.83 -10.71
N GLN A 72 -26.05 18.90 -11.81
CA GLN A 72 -25.33 17.75 -12.42
C GLN A 72 -23.93 17.61 -11.85
N VAL A 73 -23.82 17.21 -10.58
CA VAL A 73 -22.55 16.93 -9.90
C VAL A 73 -22.36 15.43 -9.75
N THR A 74 -21.19 14.94 -10.11
CA THR A 74 -20.78 13.55 -9.90
C THR A 74 -19.61 13.50 -8.94
N ARG A 75 -19.68 12.61 -7.94
CA ARG A 75 -18.60 12.38 -6.99
C ARG A 75 -17.78 11.17 -7.42
N TYR A 76 -16.47 11.36 -7.49
CA TYR A 76 -15.49 10.32 -7.82
C TYR A 76 -14.68 9.95 -6.59
N MET A 77 -14.40 8.64 -6.44
CA MET A 77 -13.62 8.09 -5.35
C MET A 77 -12.35 7.49 -5.91
N LEU A 78 -11.19 7.79 -5.30
CA LEU A 78 -9.91 7.19 -5.67
C LEU A 78 -9.26 6.56 -4.45
N PRO A 79 -9.36 5.23 -4.30
CA PRO A 79 -8.60 4.49 -3.29
C PRO A 79 -7.12 4.48 -3.62
N ARG A 80 -6.29 5.05 -2.75
CA ARG A 80 -4.83 5.19 -2.95
C ARG A 80 -4.05 4.34 -1.96
N LEU A 81 -2.86 3.92 -2.40
CA LEU A 81 -1.88 3.19 -1.61
C LEU A 81 -0.50 3.27 -2.30
N CYS A 82 0.52 2.59 -1.76
CA CYS A 82 1.79 2.47 -2.49
C CYS A 82 1.61 1.63 -3.75
N ASN A 83 2.11 2.11 -4.88
CA ASN A 83 1.94 1.47 -6.18
C ASN A 83 2.93 0.34 -6.47
N HIS A 84 3.84 0.00 -5.55
CA HIS A 84 4.83 -1.07 -5.71
C HIS A 84 5.46 -1.09 -7.11
N CYS A 85 6.02 0.07 -7.49
CA CYS A 85 6.55 0.33 -8.82
C CYS A 85 7.61 -0.68 -9.25
N GLU A 86 7.67 -0.99 -10.55
CA GLU A 86 8.75 -1.78 -11.14
C GLU A 86 10.07 -1.00 -11.10
N GLU A 87 9.99 0.33 -11.41
CA GLU A 87 11.10 1.28 -11.35
C GLU A 87 10.92 2.25 -10.16
N PRO A 88 11.13 1.81 -8.91
CA PRO A 88 10.78 2.61 -7.75
C PRO A 88 11.78 3.74 -7.49
N ALA A 89 11.43 4.99 -7.81
CA ALA A 89 12.25 6.16 -7.53
C ALA A 89 12.70 6.22 -6.06
N CYS A 90 11.82 5.80 -5.15
CA CYS A 90 12.10 5.77 -3.71
C CYS A 90 13.19 4.76 -3.29
N LEU A 91 13.51 3.77 -4.11
CA LEU A 91 14.63 2.85 -3.89
C LEU A 91 15.94 3.53 -4.29
N LYS A 92 15.93 4.25 -5.42
CA LYS A 92 17.13 4.90 -5.99
C LYS A 92 17.70 6.00 -5.06
N VAL A 93 16.85 6.66 -4.27
CA VAL A 93 17.25 7.75 -3.38
C VAL A 93 17.54 7.33 -1.94
N CYS A 94 17.47 6.04 -1.61
CA CYS A 94 17.70 5.60 -0.23
C CYS A 94 19.20 5.46 0.08
N PRO A 95 19.81 6.36 0.91
CA PRO A 95 21.26 6.35 1.12
C PRO A 95 21.78 5.14 1.90
N VAL A 96 20.89 4.50 2.67
CA VAL A 96 21.25 3.33 3.50
C VAL A 96 20.71 2.01 2.93
N GLY A 97 20.10 2.04 1.73
CA GLY A 97 19.51 0.85 1.11
C GLY A 97 18.39 0.20 1.94
N ALA A 98 17.69 0.97 2.76
CA ALA A 98 16.58 0.46 3.57
C ALA A 98 15.32 0.14 2.73
N THR A 99 15.14 0.80 1.57
CA THR A 99 14.08 0.43 0.64
C THR A 99 14.59 -0.69 -0.25
N VAL A 100 13.87 -1.80 -0.29
CA VAL A 100 14.24 -3.00 -1.04
C VAL A 100 13.08 -3.44 -1.93
N LYS A 101 13.39 -4.00 -3.10
CA LYS A 101 12.42 -4.63 -3.98
C LYS A 101 12.60 -6.14 -3.93
N ARG A 102 11.52 -6.85 -3.67
CA ARG A 102 11.47 -8.31 -3.64
C ARG A 102 11.36 -8.88 -5.07
N PRO A 103 11.73 -10.16 -5.28
CA PRO A 103 11.60 -10.82 -6.60
C PRO A 103 10.15 -10.90 -7.13
N ASP A 104 9.15 -10.83 -6.24
CA ASP A 104 7.72 -10.81 -6.57
C ASP A 104 7.16 -9.41 -6.86
N GLY A 105 8.03 -8.40 -6.96
CA GLY A 105 7.67 -7.02 -7.24
C GLY A 105 7.32 -6.17 -6.02
N LEU A 106 7.21 -6.75 -4.83
CA LEU A 106 6.90 -5.97 -3.62
C LEU A 106 8.06 -5.04 -3.25
N VAL A 107 7.79 -3.77 -3.13
CA VAL A 107 8.74 -2.80 -2.59
C VAL A 107 8.52 -2.66 -1.10
N ASN A 108 9.50 -2.99 -0.28
CA ASN A 108 9.43 -2.98 1.18
C ASN A 108 10.44 -1.99 1.80
N ILE A 109 10.31 -1.74 3.09
CA ILE A 109 11.27 -0.95 3.87
C ILE A 109 11.79 -1.84 5.00
N ASP A 110 13.11 -1.99 5.04
CA ASP A 110 13.79 -2.54 6.20
C ASP A 110 13.89 -1.42 7.26
N LYS A 111 13.07 -1.54 8.29
CA LYS A 111 12.98 -0.53 9.34
C LYS A 111 14.21 -0.50 10.24
N SER A 112 14.97 -1.58 10.33
CA SER A 112 16.21 -1.64 11.10
C SER A 112 17.33 -0.79 10.48
N ARG A 113 17.32 -0.68 9.15
CA ARG A 113 18.28 0.13 8.38
C ARG A 113 17.82 1.57 8.14
N CYS A 114 16.53 1.85 8.28
CA CYS A 114 15.96 3.16 7.96
C CYS A 114 16.37 4.22 8.98
N ILE A 115 17.04 5.27 8.53
CA ILE A 115 17.47 6.41 9.35
C ILE A 115 16.45 7.57 9.38
N GLY A 116 15.32 7.45 8.66
CA GLY A 116 14.27 8.46 8.63
C GLY A 116 14.60 9.75 7.88
N CYS A 117 15.55 9.74 6.96
CA CYS A 117 15.97 10.93 6.18
C CYS A 117 14.88 11.53 5.27
N ARG A 118 13.78 10.80 5.03
CA ARG A 118 12.59 11.19 4.26
C ARG A 118 12.80 11.44 2.76
N TYR A 119 13.99 11.26 2.19
CA TYR A 119 14.22 11.42 0.74
C TYR A 119 13.28 10.57 -0.12
N CYS A 120 12.97 9.35 0.33
CA CYS A 120 12.00 8.48 -0.34
C CYS A 120 10.55 9.00 -0.29
N MET A 121 10.20 9.92 0.61
CA MET A 121 8.90 10.59 0.63
C MET A 121 8.83 11.64 -0.47
N VAL A 122 9.89 12.45 -0.62
CA VAL A 122 10.00 13.48 -1.65
C VAL A 122 10.05 12.87 -3.06
N ALA A 123 10.79 11.77 -3.22
CA ALA A 123 10.94 11.09 -4.51
C ALA A 123 9.69 10.31 -4.96
N CYS A 124 8.71 10.11 -4.08
CA CYS A 124 7.51 9.33 -4.42
C CYS A 124 6.45 10.21 -5.10
N PRO A 125 6.15 10.04 -6.41
CA PRO A 125 5.15 10.86 -7.09
C PRO A 125 3.72 10.61 -6.60
N TYR A 126 3.50 9.51 -5.88
CA TYR A 126 2.19 9.10 -5.35
C TYR A 126 1.94 9.55 -3.92
N ASN A 127 2.90 10.21 -3.28
CA ASN A 127 2.86 10.57 -1.86
C ASN A 127 2.47 9.38 -0.93
N ALA A 128 2.93 8.17 -1.27
CA ALA A 128 2.51 6.93 -0.62
C ALA A 128 3.37 6.53 0.59
N ARG A 129 4.20 7.44 1.08
CA ARG A 129 5.07 7.22 2.25
C ARG A 129 4.80 8.24 3.33
N TYR A 130 4.85 7.82 4.59
CA TYR A 130 4.71 8.71 5.74
C TYR A 130 5.82 8.43 6.76
N PHE A 131 6.06 9.40 7.63
CA PHE A 131 7.08 9.31 8.66
C PHE A 131 6.44 8.98 10.02
N ASN A 132 7.06 8.07 10.75
CA ASN A 132 6.74 7.80 12.14
C ASN A 132 7.68 8.63 13.02
N PRO A 133 7.21 9.64 13.77
CA PRO A 133 8.07 10.42 14.64
C PRO A 133 8.67 9.56 15.76
N ARG A 134 9.73 10.05 16.38
CA ARG A 134 10.45 9.31 17.43
C ARG A 134 9.67 9.22 18.73
N HIS A 135 8.78 10.18 18.97
CA HIS A 135 7.94 10.21 20.17
C HIS A 135 6.48 10.08 19.73
N ASP A 136 5.80 9.08 20.24
CA ASP A 136 4.34 9.03 20.23
C ASP A 136 3.90 9.65 21.56
N SER A 137 3.16 10.75 21.50
CA SER A 137 2.52 11.37 22.66
C SER A 137 1.53 10.43 23.34
N ASP A 138 1.07 9.41 22.64
CA ASP A 138 -0.09 8.62 23.00
C ASP A 138 0.24 7.39 23.86
N GLY A 139 1.50 7.11 24.14
CA GLY A 139 1.94 6.02 25.03
C GLY A 139 1.45 4.61 24.65
N GLU A 140 0.63 4.50 23.63
CA GLU A 140 -0.09 3.31 23.25
C GLU A 140 0.69 2.51 22.20
N GLN A 141 1.21 1.38 22.63
CA GLN A 141 1.87 0.43 21.75
C GLN A 141 0.81 -0.40 21.00
N LEU A 142 0.29 0.13 19.88
CA LEU A 142 -0.57 -0.66 19.01
C LEU A 142 0.24 -1.80 18.38
N TYR A 143 -0.27 -3.00 18.45
CA TYR A 143 0.32 -4.17 17.79
C TYR A 143 0.03 -4.14 16.28
N PRO A 144 1.00 -4.46 15.39
CA PRO A 144 2.42 -4.75 15.66
C PRO A 144 3.23 -3.51 16.02
N ALA A 145 4.25 -3.69 16.86
CA ALA A 145 5.09 -2.60 17.37
C ALA A 145 5.66 -1.75 16.20
N ARG A 146 5.52 -0.45 16.34
CA ARG A 146 6.01 0.51 15.36
C ARG A 146 7.49 0.81 15.57
N THR A 147 8.19 1.09 14.50
CA THR A 147 9.58 1.55 14.58
C THR A 147 9.61 3.06 14.48
N HIS A 148 9.89 3.71 15.60
CA HIS A 148 9.96 5.18 15.69
C HIS A 148 11.13 5.74 14.89
N GLY A 149 10.96 6.97 14.36
CA GLY A 149 11.99 7.65 13.60
C GLY A 149 12.21 7.09 12.18
N THR A 150 11.31 6.27 11.69
CA THR A 150 11.41 5.65 10.36
C THR A 150 10.28 6.05 9.43
N VAL A 151 10.51 5.90 8.14
CA VAL A 151 9.46 6.02 7.12
C VAL A 151 8.68 4.72 7.02
N ASP A 152 7.38 4.82 6.77
CA ASP A 152 6.52 3.65 6.55
C ASP A 152 5.64 3.85 5.31
N LYS A 153 5.06 2.75 4.80
CA LYS A 153 4.18 2.71 3.62
C LYS A 153 3.43 1.39 3.54
N CYS A 154 2.49 1.28 2.60
CA CYS A 154 1.87 0.00 2.26
C CYS A 154 2.94 -1.01 1.79
N ASN A 155 2.88 -2.24 2.33
CA ASN A 155 3.71 -3.38 1.95
C ASN A 155 2.88 -4.51 1.31
N LEU A 156 1.66 -4.21 0.84
CA LEU A 156 0.65 -5.16 0.36
C LEU A 156 0.39 -6.31 1.35
N CYS A 157 0.49 -6.01 2.65
CA CYS A 157 0.34 -6.99 3.73
C CYS A 157 1.23 -8.23 3.50
N ALA A 158 2.54 -8.03 3.24
CA ALA A 158 3.49 -9.11 2.91
C ALA A 158 3.36 -10.32 3.86
N HIS A 159 3.15 -10.07 5.16
CA HIS A 159 2.95 -11.11 6.16
C HIS A 159 1.71 -11.98 5.90
N ARG A 160 0.65 -11.45 5.24
CA ARG A 160 -0.53 -12.24 4.82
C ARG A 160 -0.26 -12.93 3.49
N VAL A 161 0.30 -12.20 2.53
CA VAL A 161 0.57 -12.69 1.17
C VAL A 161 1.55 -13.85 1.19
N ASP A 162 2.58 -13.79 2.04
CA ASP A 162 3.56 -14.87 2.23
C ASP A 162 2.92 -16.15 2.83
N ASN A 163 1.75 -16.01 3.46
CA ASN A 163 0.93 -17.13 3.97
C ASN A 163 -0.27 -17.46 3.04
N GLY A 164 -0.28 -17.00 1.80
CA GLY A 164 -1.32 -17.30 0.83
C GLY A 164 -2.66 -16.58 1.07
N VAL A 165 -2.66 -15.54 1.93
CA VAL A 165 -3.86 -14.77 2.26
C VAL A 165 -3.80 -13.40 1.58
N VAL A 166 -4.90 -12.97 0.97
CA VAL A 166 -4.99 -11.66 0.31
C VAL A 166 -4.81 -10.50 1.30
N PRO A 167 -4.34 -9.32 0.82
CA PRO A 167 -4.22 -8.12 1.66
C PRO A 167 -5.52 -7.75 2.38
N SER A 168 -5.43 -7.26 3.61
CA SER A 168 -6.59 -6.92 4.45
C SER A 168 -7.55 -5.95 3.76
N CYS A 169 -7.05 -4.95 3.01
CA CYS A 169 -7.87 -3.99 2.28
C CYS A 169 -8.64 -4.60 1.09
N VAL A 170 -8.20 -5.74 0.57
CA VAL A 170 -8.91 -6.52 -0.45
C VAL A 170 -10.02 -7.34 0.22
N ASN A 171 -9.65 -8.09 1.27
CA ASN A 171 -10.57 -8.95 2.00
C ASN A 171 -11.76 -8.20 2.60
N THR A 172 -11.56 -6.95 3.03
CA THR A 172 -12.58 -6.12 3.70
C THR A 172 -13.43 -5.30 2.73
N CYS A 173 -13.12 -5.28 1.43
CA CYS A 173 -13.83 -4.43 0.47
C CYS A 173 -15.25 -4.95 0.19
N PRO A 174 -16.35 -4.31 0.69
CA PRO A 174 -17.70 -4.83 0.56
C PRO A 174 -18.20 -4.81 -0.89
N ALA A 175 -17.70 -3.87 -1.71
CA ALA A 175 -18.05 -3.74 -3.11
C ALA A 175 -17.18 -4.61 -4.04
N GLY A 176 -16.19 -5.33 -3.52
CA GLY A 176 -15.22 -6.08 -4.33
C GLY A 176 -14.48 -5.21 -5.35
N ALA A 177 -14.26 -3.94 -5.03
CA ALA A 177 -13.60 -2.99 -5.92
C ALA A 177 -12.08 -3.21 -6.02
N ARG A 178 -11.47 -4.01 -5.12
CA ARG A 178 -10.04 -4.31 -5.10
C ARG A 178 -9.81 -5.77 -5.42
N LEU A 179 -9.04 -6.04 -6.45
CA LEU A 179 -8.57 -7.38 -6.83
C LEU A 179 -7.06 -7.43 -6.64
N PHE A 180 -6.56 -8.53 -6.08
CA PHE A 180 -5.14 -8.75 -5.84
C PHE A 180 -4.74 -10.15 -6.30
N GLY A 181 -3.60 -10.26 -6.96
CA GLY A 181 -3.09 -11.54 -7.44
C GLY A 181 -1.76 -11.41 -8.16
N ASP A 182 -1.37 -12.48 -8.83
CA ASP A 182 -0.18 -12.53 -9.67
C ASP A 182 -0.54 -12.13 -11.11
N LEU A 183 0.11 -11.10 -11.63
CA LEU A 183 -0.11 -10.63 -13.00
C LEU A 183 0.49 -11.57 -14.05
N ASN A 184 1.47 -12.39 -13.67
CA ASN A 184 2.11 -13.37 -14.56
C ASN A 184 1.39 -14.72 -14.59
N ASP A 185 0.40 -14.92 -13.72
CA ASP A 185 -0.42 -16.12 -13.68
C ASP A 185 -1.70 -15.91 -14.49
N ALA A 186 -1.84 -16.60 -15.63
CA ALA A 186 -2.98 -16.50 -16.53
C ALA A 186 -4.33 -16.93 -15.86
N ASP A 187 -4.27 -17.74 -14.81
CA ASP A 187 -5.45 -18.18 -14.08
C ASP A 187 -5.88 -17.16 -12.99
N SER A 188 -5.01 -16.23 -12.64
CA SER A 188 -5.29 -15.18 -11.67
C SER A 188 -6.40 -14.23 -12.15
N ASP A 189 -7.34 -13.89 -11.26
CA ASP A 189 -8.39 -12.93 -11.56
C ASP A 189 -7.84 -11.53 -11.92
N VAL A 190 -6.68 -11.17 -11.36
CA VAL A 190 -5.99 -9.90 -11.68
C VAL A 190 -5.48 -9.91 -13.11
N HIS A 191 -4.87 -11.02 -13.56
CA HIS A 191 -4.41 -11.17 -14.94
C HIS A 191 -5.57 -11.07 -15.92
N LYS A 192 -6.63 -11.87 -15.71
CA LYS A 192 -7.84 -11.88 -16.56
C LYS A 192 -8.45 -10.49 -16.65
N LYS A 193 -8.56 -9.77 -15.53
CA LYS A 193 -9.12 -8.42 -15.50
C LYS A 193 -8.19 -7.41 -16.17
N TYR A 194 -6.87 -7.57 -16.01
CA TYR A 194 -5.88 -6.71 -16.66
C TYR A 194 -5.95 -6.83 -18.20
N GLU A 195 -5.98 -8.05 -18.72
CA GLU A 195 -6.06 -8.30 -20.16
C GLU A 195 -7.39 -7.86 -20.78
N SER A 196 -8.52 -8.13 -20.11
CA SER A 196 -9.85 -7.85 -20.63
C SER A 196 -10.25 -6.38 -20.56
N GLU A 197 -9.84 -5.64 -19.53
CA GLU A 197 -10.30 -4.28 -19.25
C GLU A 197 -9.22 -3.22 -19.41
N GLN A 198 -7.95 -3.61 -19.58
CA GLN A 198 -6.79 -2.75 -19.79
C GLN A 198 -6.75 -1.55 -18.81
N PRO A 199 -6.76 -1.80 -17.50
CA PRO A 199 -6.77 -0.75 -16.49
C PRO A 199 -5.49 0.09 -16.54
N GLU A 200 -5.60 1.38 -16.25
CA GLU A 200 -4.50 2.34 -16.37
C GLU A 200 -3.76 2.52 -15.04
N PRO A 201 -2.43 2.73 -15.07
CA PRO A 201 -1.69 3.14 -13.89
C PRO A 201 -1.92 4.63 -13.58
N LEU A 202 -1.76 5.02 -12.31
CA LEU A 202 -1.70 6.43 -11.95
C LEU A 202 -0.38 7.06 -12.41
N LEU A 203 -0.45 8.30 -12.94
CA LEU A 203 0.71 9.13 -13.27
C LEU A 203 1.76 8.39 -14.14
N PRO A 204 1.37 7.83 -15.30
CA PRO A 204 2.29 7.08 -16.17
C PRO A 204 3.46 7.93 -16.67
N GLU A 205 3.30 9.24 -16.73
CA GLU A 205 4.31 10.22 -17.13
C GLU A 205 5.60 10.21 -16.27
N PHE A 206 5.52 9.70 -15.04
CA PHE A 206 6.71 9.57 -14.18
C PHE A 206 7.58 8.34 -14.46
N GLY A 207 7.19 7.47 -15.38
CA GLY A 207 7.98 6.31 -15.81
C GLY A 207 8.31 5.30 -14.71
N THR A 208 7.53 5.25 -13.63
CA THR A 208 7.80 4.37 -12.49
C THR A 208 7.24 2.96 -12.63
N SER A 209 6.46 2.69 -13.70
CA SER A 209 5.82 1.40 -13.98
C SER A 209 5.11 0.81 -12.76
N PRO A 210 3.97 1.37 -12.33
CA PRO A 210 3.20 0.87 -11.18
C PRO A 210 2.70 -0.56 -11.33
N SER A 211 2.57 -1.28 -10.20
CA SER A 211 1.87 -2.58 -10.12
C SER A 211 0.45 -2.44 -9.52
N VAL A 212 -0.04 -1.22 -9.39
CA VAL A 212 -1.44 -0.93 -9.02
C VAL A 212 -2.07 -0.20 -10.19
N PHE A 213 -3.18 -0.74 -10.65
CA PHE A 213 -3.90 -0.27 -11.84
C PHE A 213 -5.32 0.13 -11.46
N TYR A 214 -5.90 1.05 -12.22
CA TYR A 214 -7.23 1.59 -11.98
C TYR A 214 -8.10 1.41 -13.22
N LYS A 215 -9.31 0.90 -13.00
CA LYS A 215 -10.33 0.73 -14.05
C LYS A 215 -11.50 1.66 -13.78
N GLY A 216 -12.00 2.28 -14.84
CA GLY A 216 -13.15 3.17 -14.77
C GLY A 216 -12.88 4.50 -14.06
N GLY A 217 -13.95 5.21 -13.69
CA GLY A 217 -13.86 6.51 -13.05
C GLY A 217 -13.11 7.55 -13.86
N LYS A 218 -12.58 8.56 -13.16
CA LYS A 218 -11.75 9.62 -13.76
C LYS A 218 -10.47 9.82 -12.93
N PRO A 219 -9.50 8.90 -12.97
CA PRO A 219 -8.29 9.02 -12.14
C PRO A 219 -7.47 10.28 -12.45
N HIS A 220 -7.60 10.85 -13.66
CA HIS A 220 -6.93 12.10 -14.03
C HIS A 220 -7.38 13.32 -13.21
N LEU A 221 -8.60 13.33 -12.65
CA LEU A 221 -9.07 14.40 -11.76
C LEU A 221 -8.26 14.49 -10.47
N PHE A 222 -7.50 13.46 -10.13
CA PHE A 222 -6.70 13.37 -8.90
C PHE A 222 -5.20 13.62 -9.14
N LYS A 223 -4.79 14.06 -10.34
CA LYS A 223 -3.37 14.33 -10.64
C LYS A 223 -2.77 15.37 -9.70
N GLU A 224 -3.52 16.38 -9.34
CA GLU A 224 -3.11 17.47 -8.46
C GLU A 224 -3.28 17.12 -6.98
N ASP A 225 -4.03 16.08 -6.66
CA ASP A 225 -4.31 15.67 -5.28
C ASP A 225 -3.15 14.84 -4.71
N GLN A 226 -2.01 15.48 -4.53
CA GLN A 226 -0.85 14.89 -3.85
C GLN A 226 -1.04 14.88 -2.33
N ASN A 227 -2.10 15.51 -1.83
CA ASN A 227 -2.34 15.65 -0.40
C ASN A 227 -2.94 14.34 0.15
N ARG A 228 -2.16 13.70 1.01
CA ARG A 228 -2.67 12.75 1.98
C ARG A 228 -3.60 13.53 2.91
N PRO A 229 -4.73 12.94 3.41
CA PRO A 229 -5.46 13.60 4.47
C PRO A 229 -4.47 13.91 5.59
N GLU A 230 -4.17 15.18 5.79
CA GLU A 230 -3.42 15.59 6.97
C GLU A 230 -4.26 15.18 8.18
N ALA A 231 -3.64 14.47 9.10
CA ALA A 231 -4.20 14.38 10.42
C ALA A 231 -4.30 15.82 10.91
N THR A 232 -5.49 16.32 11.02
CA THR A 232 -5.74 17.50 11.83
C THR A 232 -5.21 17.10 13.22
N LEU A 233 -4.03 17.58 13.55
CA LEU A 233 -3.56 17.55 14.92
C LEU A 233 -4.61 18.36 15.64
N VAL A 234 -5.46 17.69 16.38
CA VAL A 234 -6.29 18.36 17.38
C VAL A 234 -5.26 19.03 18.28
N SER A 235 -5.07 20.33 18.10
CA SER A 235 -4.37 21.14 19.07
C SER A 235 -5.16 20.94 20.36
N GLU A 236 -4.58 20.20 21.30
CA GLU A 236 -5.08 20.19 22.66
C GLU A 236 -5.10 21.66 23.07
N GLY A 237 -6.31 22.18 23.24
CA GLY A 237 -6.55 23.53 23.74
C GLY A 237 -5.88 23.65 25.10
N GLU A 238 -5.28 24.80 25.30
CA GLU A 238 -4.81 25.32 26.58
C GLU A 238 -5.83 25.20 27.69
#